data_353d71a7e855e52d6af2c37883a1010c
#
_entry.id   353d71a7e855e52d6af2c37883a1010c
#
_cell.length_a   1.000
_cell.length_b   1.000
_cell.length_c   1.000
_cell.angle_alpha   90.00
_cell.angle_beta   90.00
_cell.angle_gamma   90.00
#
_symmetry.space_group_name_H-M   'P 1'
#
loop_
_entity.id
_entity.type
_entity.pdbx_description
1 polymer ?
#
loop_
_entity_poly.entity_id
_entity_poly.type
_entity_poly.pdbx_seq_one_letter_code
_entity_poly.pdbx_strand_id
1 'polypeptide(L)'
;VIFLWFGAWKNSMSCYAPLWFKENYKKYPRAYTQKGKPLEIASAFSENVFQADNRAFSEWMEHIAAIDKEEGIVIMIQIENEIGMLEDARDYSKEANALFNAPVPAELMSYLQKNKKTLHPQMLEKWESQGSKKQGTWQEVFGADIYTDELFMAWHYARYVERMAQSVRSIYNIPLYVNAAMNSRNRKPGEYPSAGPLAHLIDIWHCGAPNIDLLAPDLYDNGFTDWVAKYKLHNNPLFIPEIKLTDNNGVRAFYIFGEHDAIGISPFSIEGGSDSPNSPLVKSYRTLKEFMPLLAKYQGKGAMKGLLFDQENKERILYQDDLKITCRHFFTLPWDARATDGSVWPEGGGVLLKLAPNEYIVAGSGIVIEFEKATENQAKVRALGEDGFAQTGGKGDKVISDRVISDKVMWKGARCGIGSVDEVKVNEDGTLSYIRRLNGDQDHQGRHVRISVGDFQILHVKLYEYK
;
A
#
# COMPACT_ATOMS: atom_id res chain seq x y z
N VAL A 1 -13.75 -14.49 -2.99
CA VAL A 1 -12.62 -15.38 -2.61
C VAL A 1 -11.44 -15.08 -3.50
N ILE A 2 -10.22 -15.14 -2.95
CA ILE A 2 -8.97 -15.10 -3.69
C ILE A 2 -8.32 -16.48 -3.51
N PHE A 3 -7.96 -17.13 -4.61
CA PHE A 3 -7.22 -18.38 -4.57
C PHE A 3 -5.74 -18.17 -4.89
N LEU A 4 -4.90 -19.01 -4.30
CA LEU A 4 -3.46 -18.99 -4.46
C LEU A 4 -3.00 -20.31 -5.11
N TRP A 5 -2.27 -20.17 -6.23
CA TRP A 5 -1.55 -21.27 -6.84
C TRP A 5 -0.08 -21.21 -6.46
N PHE A 6 0.46 -22.25 -5.90
CA PHE A 6 1.89 -22.41 -5.64
C PHE A 6 2.32 -23.85 -5.98
N GLY A 7 2.54 -24.06 -7.26
CA GLY A 7 2.98 -25.35 -7.80
C GLY A 7 4.49 -25.52 -7.73
N ALA A 8 5.23 -24.66 -8.41
CA ALA A 8 6.68 -24.74 -8.48
C ALA A 8 7.40 -23.89 -7.43
N TRP A 9 6.80 -22.79 -6.96
CA TRP A 9 7.41 -21.92 -5.92
C TRP A 9 6.45 -21.61 -4.77
N LYS A 10 6.96 -21.78 -3.57
CA LYS A 10 6.39 -21.30 -2.31
C LYS A 10 7.53 -20.82 -1.43
N ASN A 11 7.55 -19.49 -1.08
CA ASN A 11 8.60 -18.87 -0.28
C ASN A 11 10.00 -19.16 -0.86
N SER A 12 10.16 -18.92 -2.16
CA SER A 12 11.40 -19.19 -2.92
C SER A 12 11.91 -20.63 -2.86
N MET A 13 11.02 -21.60 -2.64
CA MET A 13 11.37 -23.01 -2.59
C MET A 13 10.32 -23.85 -3.33
N SER A 14 10.74 -24.97 -3.91
CA SER A 14 9.85 -25.93 -4.58
C SER A 14 9.36 -27.03 -3.62
N CYS A 15 9.13 -26.70 -2.37
CA CYS A 15 8.79 -27.66 -1.33
C CYS A 15 7.40 -28.28 -1.48
N TYR A 16 6.47 -27.62 -2.16
CA TYR A 16 5.12 -28.12 -2.43
C TYR A 16 5.02 -28.97 -3.72
N ALA A 17 6.04 -28.94 -4.57
CA ALA A 17 6.08 -29.81 -5.74
C ALA A 17 5.96 -31.28 -5.33
N PRO A 18 5.20 -32.11 -6.07
CA PRO A 18 4.96 -33.50 -5.68
C PRO A 18 6.22 -34.36 -5.73
N LEU A 19 6.22 -35.49 -4.98
CA LEU A 19 7.39 -36.35 -4.83
C LEU A 19 7.94 -36.82 -6.17
N TRP A 20 7.09 -37.23 -7.11
CA TRP A 20 7.50 -37.67 -8.44
C TRP A 20 8.28 -36.59 -9.22
N PHE A 21 7.99 -35.34 -9.00
CA PHE A 21 8.72 -34.19 -9.56
C PHE A 21 10.08 -34.05 -8.87
N LYS A 22 10.11 -34.10 -7.55
CA LYS A 22 11.33 -33.92 -6.74
C LYS A 22 12.36 -35.00 -6.97
N GLU A 23 11.94 -36.24 -7.07
CA GLU A 23 12.81 -37.41 -7.29
C GLU A 23 13.41 -37.46 -8.70
N ASN A 24 12.76 -36.85 -9.67
CA ASN A 24 13.22 -36.89 -11.07
C ASN A 24 13.96 -35.59 -11.45
N TYR A 25 15.01 -35.27 -10.70
CA TYR A 25 15.82 -34.04 -10.91
C TYR A 25 16.50 -33.98 -12.30
N LYS A 26 16.61 -35.08 -13.04
CA LYS A 26 17.11 -35.08 -14.42
C LYS A 26 16.08 -34.52 -15.39
N LYS A 27 14.81 -34.82 -15.18
CA LYS A 27 13.70 -34.28 -15.98
C LYS A 27 13.25 -32.91 -15.49
N TYR A 28 13.27 -32.70 -14.18
CA TYR A 28 12.88 -31.46 -13.51
C TYR A 28 14.08 -30.91 -12.76
N PRO A 29 15.03 -30.23 -13.46
CA PRO A 29 16.27 -29.78 -12.88
C PRO A 29 16.05 -28.68 -11.83
N ARG A 30 17.00 -28.60 -10.92
CA ARG A 30 17.08 -27.57 -9.87
C ARG A 30 17.88 -26.38 -10.35
N ALA A 31 17.65 -25.23 -9.73
CA ALA A 31 18.54 -24.10 -9.78
C ALA A 31 19.84 -24.41 -9.01
N TYR A 32 20.93 -23.74 -9.38
CA TYR A 32 22.26 -23.92 -8.79
C TYR A 32 22.81 -22.62 -8.26
N THR A 33 23.52 -22.68 -7.14
CA THR A 33 24.35 -21.55 -6.68
C THR A 33 25.56 -21.37 -7.58
N GLN A 34 26.22 -20.21 -7.45
CA GLN A 34 27.50 -19.92 -8.14
C GLN A 34 28.59 -20.97 -7.85
N LYS A 35 28.54 -21.62 -6.69
CA LYS A 35 29.46 -22.68 -6.28
C LYS A 35 29.06 -24.08 -6.75
N GLY A 36 27.99 -24.19 -7.55
CA GLY A 36 27.52 -25.46 -8.09
C GLY A 36 26.71 -26.30 -7.10
N LYS A 37 26.25 -25.74 -5.97
CA LYS A 37 25.33 -26.41 -5.04
C LYS A 37 23.93 -26.42 -5.64
N PRO A 38 23.25 -27.58 -5.79
CA PRO A 38 21.85 -27.62 -6.18
C PRO A 38 20.97 -27.09 -5.04
N LEU A 39 19.97 -26.30 -5.40
CA LEU A 39 19.00 -25.70 -4.47
C LEU A 39 17.69 -26.50 -4.46
N GLU A 40 16.89 -26.35 -3.41
CA GLU A 40 15.51 -26.84 -3.43
C GLU A 40 14.58 -25.84 -4.13
N ILE A 41 15.00 -25.44 -5.32
CA ILE A 41 14.30 -24.52 -6.19
C ILE A 41 14.29 -25.12 -7.58
N ALA A 42 13.12 -25.30 -8.19
CA ALA A 42 13.02 -25.73 -9.56
C ALA A 42 13.63 -24.69 -10.51
N SER A 43 14.30 -25.12 -11.57
CA SER A 43 14.87 -24.18 -12.52
C SER A 43 13.80 -23.60 -13.44
N ALA A 44 13.64 -22.28 -13.41
CA ALA A 44 12.73 -21.54 -14.31
C ALA A 44 13.15 -21.63 -15.79
N PHE A 45 14.35 -22.13 -16.06
CA PHE A 45 14.89 -22.31 -17.42
C PHE A 45 14.54 -23.70 -18.02
N SER A 46 13.84 -24.54 -17.29
CA SER A 46 13.46 -25.88 -17.74
C SER A 46 12.05 -25.91 -18.29
N GLU A 47 11.94 -26.26 -19.58
CA GLU A 47 10.64 -26.48 -20.22
C GLU A 47 9.84 -27.61 -19.56
N ASN A 48 10.48 -28.66 -19.06
CA ASN A 48 9.81 -29.73 -18.36
C ASN A 48 9.19 -29.27 -17.02
N VAL A 49 9.88 -28.37 -16.30
CA VAL A 49 9.36 -27.75 -15.09
C VAL A 49 8.12 -26.93 -15.44
N PHE A 50 8.23 -26.06 -16.42
CA PHE A 50 7.13 -25.21 -16.88
C PHE A 50 5.92 -26.05 -17.32
N GLN A 51 6.11 -27.07 -18.15
CA GLN A 51 5.01 -27.89 -18.67
C GLN A 51 4.28 -28.66 -17.55
N ALA A 52 5.00 -29.12 -16.54
CA ALA A 52 4.39 -29.85 -15.43
C ALA A 52 3.52 -28.90 -14.57
N ASP A 53 4.04 -27.73 -14.24
CA ASP A 53 3.37 -26.71 -13.43
C ASP A 53 2.18 -26.09 -14.19
N ASN A 54 2.42 -25.62 -15.39
CA ASN A 54 1.40 -24.98 -16.22
C ASN A 54 0.22 -25.91 -16.55
N ARG A 55 0.47 -27.20 -16.79
CA ARG A 55 -0.60 -28.16 -17.02
C ARG A 55 -1.49 -28.29 -15.79
N ALA A 56 -0.89 -28.46 -14.61
CA ALA A 56 -1.66 -28.59 -13.38
C ALA A 56 -2.42 -27.30 -13.06
N PHE A 57 -1.81 -26.15 -13.28
CA PHE A 57 -2.46 -24.84 -13.12
C PHE A 57 -3.64 -24.67 -14.09
N SER A 58 -3.47 -25.03 -15.36
CA SER A 58 -4.55 -24.94 -16.35
C SER A 58 -5.74 -25.85 -16.03
N GLU A 59 -5.49 -27.10 -15.66
CA GLU A 59 -6.53 -28.05 -15.23
C GLU A 59 -7.28 -27.54 -13.99
N TRP A 60 -6.56 -26.93 -13.04
CA TRP A 60 -7.18 -26.31 -11.86
C TRP A 60 -8.02 -25.09 -12.23
N MET A 61 -7.55 -24.24 -13.16
CA MET A 61 -8.31 -23.11 -13.65
C MET A 61 -9.57 -23.52 -14.44
N GLU A 62 -9.49 -24.60 -15.22
CA GLU A 62 -10.66 -25.20 -15.87
C GLU A 62 -11.72 -25.64 -14.86
N HIS A 63 -11.27 -26.28 -13.77
CA HIS A 63 -12.18 -26.70 -12.69
C HIS A 63 -12.83 -25.48 -12.02
N ILE A 64 -12.06 -24.45 -11.68
CA ILE A 64 -12.62 -23.22 -11.08
C ILE A 64 -13.61 -22.58 -12.05
N ALA A 65 -13.25 -22.44 -13.32
CA ALA A 65 -14.14 -21.84 -14.31
C ALA A 65 -15.46 -22.60 -14.45
N ALA A 66 -15.42 -23.92 -14.36
CA ALA A 66 -16.61 -24.78 -14.48
C ALA A 66 -17.63 -24.58 -13.34
N ILE A 67 -17.17 -24.19 -12.14
CA ILE A 67 -18.02 -24.06 -10.94
C ILE A 67 -18.30 -22.60 -10.55
N ASP A 68 -17.49 -21.64 -11.00
CA ASP A 68 -17.52 -20.27 -10.51
C ASP A 68 -17.86 -19.22 -11.58
N LYS A 69 -17.75 -19.54 -12.87
CA LYS A 69 -17.89 -18.55 -13.95
C LYS A 69 -19.25 -17.84 -13.95
N GLU A 70 -20.29 -18.52 -13.52
CA GLU A 70 -21.64 -17.94 -13.38
C GLU A 70 -21.82 -17.24 -12.05
N GLU A 71 -21.21 -17.75 -10.98
CA GLU A 71 -21.37 -17.24 -9.62
C GLU A 71 -20.46 -16.02 -9.33
N GLY A 72 -19.25 -15.99 -9.91
CA GLY A 72 -18.29 -14.89 -9.75
C GLY A 72 -17.78 -14.69 -8.31
N ILE A 73 -17.69 -15.76 -7.52
CA ILE A 73 -17.24 -15.72 -6.13
C ILE A 73 -15.71 -15.56 -6.07
N VAL A 74 -15.01 -16.18 -7.04
CA VAL A 74 -13.56 -16.04 -7.18
C VAL A 74 -13.25 -14.74 -7.92
N ILE A 75 -12.65 -13.79 -7.21
CA ILE A 75 -12.41 -12.44 -7.73
C ILE A 75 -10.98 -12.24 -8.27
N MET A 76 -10.04 -13.12 -7.89
CA MET A 76 -8.64 -12.99 -8.23
C MET A 76 -7.89 -14.30 -7.99
N ILE A 77 -6.84 -14.55 -8.76
CA ILE A 77 -5.91 -15.67 -8.58
C ILE A 77 -4.48 -15.16 -8.39
N GLN A 78 -3.78 -15.69 -7.39
CA GLN A 78 -2.34 -15.54 -7.25
C GLN A 78 -1.62 -16.62 -8.03
N ILE A 79 -0.63 -16.25 -8.83
CA ILE A 79 0.27 -17.19 -9.51
C ILE A 79 1.59 -17.25 -8.75
N GLU A 80 1.93 -18.43 -8.26
CA GLU A 80 3.02 -18.73 -7.35
C GLU A 80 2.97 -17.94 -6.05
N ASN A 81 3.75 -18.31 -5.06
CA ASN A 81 3.84 -17.56 -3.82
C ASN A 81 5.28 -17.16 -3.53
N GLU A 82 5.51 -15.85 -3.47
CA GLU A 82 6.82 -15.30 -3.18
C GLU A 82 7.92 -15.95 -4.05
N ILE A 83 7.63 -16.04 -5.36
CA ILE A 83 8.58 -16.55 -6.32
C ILE A 83 9.89 -15.77 -6.23
N GLY A 84 11.01 -16.47 -6.12
CA GLY A 84 12.31 -15.81 -5.95
C GLY A 84 13.47 -16.77 -5.88
N MET A 85 14.68 -16.22 -5.86
CA MET A 85 15.94 -16.94 -5.60
C MET A 85 16.42 -16.66 -4.19
N LEU A 86 16.90 -17.71 -3.50
CA LEU A 86 17.50 -17.60 -2.18
C LEU A 86 18.78 -18.43 -2.14
N GLU A 87 19.74 -17.99 -1.35
CA GLU A 87 21.16 -18.29 -1.27
C GLU A 87 22.00 -17.59 -2.36
N ASP A 88 21.40 -17.28 -3.53
CA ASP A 88 22.04 -16.49 -4.62
C ASP A 88 20.98 -15.60 -5.32
N ALA A 89 21.43 -14.62 -6.08
CA ALA A 89 20.54 -13.70 -6.79
C ALA A 89 19.98 -14.26 -8.10
N ARG A 90 20.59 -15.32 -8.66
CA ARG A 90 20.13 -16.01 -9.87
C ARG A 90 20.48 -17.49 -9.87
N ASP A 91 19.88 -18.24 -10.78
CA ASP A 91 20.30 -19.60 -11.14
C ASP A 91 21.62 -19.54 -11.92
N TYR A 92 22.57 -20.41 -11.56
CA TYR A 92 23.86 -20.60 -12.22
C TYR A 92 23.97 -21.93 -12.97
N SER A 93 22.83 -22.56 -13.31
CA SER A 93 22.79 -23.71 -14.22
C SER A 93 23.43 -23.37 -15.58
N LYS A 94 23.77 -24.38 -16.36
CA LYS A 94 24.35 -24.22 -17.69
C LYS A 94 23.45 -23.39 -18.60
N GLU A 95 22.16 -23.65 -18.56
CA GLU A 95 21.11 -22.97 -19.33
C GLU A 95 21.00 -21.51 -18.93
N ALA A 96 20.93 -21.24 -17.63
CA ALA A 96 20.88 -19.88 -17.09
C ALA A 96 22.15 -19.09 -17.46
N ASN A 97 23.34 -19.68 -17.32
CA ASN A 97 24.60 -19.03 -17.68
C ASN A 97 24.69 -18.71 -19.18
N ALA A 98 24.17 -19.59 -20.05
CA ALA A 98 24.14 -19.32 -21.48
C ALA A 98 23.27 -18.08 -21.81
N LEU A 99 22.11 -17.96 -21.18
CA LEU A 99 21.21 -16.81 -21.35
C LEU A 99 21.74 -15.53 -20.67
N PHE A 100 22.41 -15.65 -19.54
CA PHE A 100 23.03 -14.49 -18.86
C PHE A 100 24.13 -13.86 -19.71
N ASN A 101 24.87 -14.65 -20.46
CA ASN A 101 25.91 -14.19 -21.36
C ASN A 101 25.39 -13.79 -22.76
N ALA A 102 24.11 -14.01 -23.03
CA ALA A 102 23.45 -13.55 -24.24
C ALA A 102 23.05 -12.06 -24.12
N PRO A 103 22.74 -11.39 -25.24
CA PRO A 103 22.21 -10.03 -25.21
C PRO A 103 20.92 -9.92 -24.39
N VAL A 104 20.76 -8.80 -23.68
CA VAL A 104 19.48 -8.45 -23.04
C VAL A 104 18.38 -8.46 -24.09
N PRO A 105 17.20 -9.05 -23.79
CA PRO A 105 16.09 -9.09 -24.74
C PRO A 105 15.73 -7.72 -25.31
N ALA A 106 15.56 -7.63 -26.62
CA ALA A 106 15.23 -6.38 -27.32
C ALA A 106 13.92 -5.75 -26.84
N GLU A 107 12.97 -6.59 -26.42
CA GLU A 107 11.68 -6.20 -25.82
C GLU A 107 11.92 -5.37 -24.54
N LEU A 108 12.74 -5.86 -23.62
CA LEU A 108 13.09 -5.15 -22.39
C LEU A 108 13.82 -3.84 -22.70
N MET A 109 14.78 -3.86 -23.62
CA MET A 109 15.50 -2.64 -24.00
C MET A 109 14.59 -1.59 -24.61
N SER A 110 13.62 -2.00 -25.41
CA SER A 110 12.60 -1.12 -26.00
C SER A 110 11.70 -0.53 -24.92
N TYR A 111 11.27 -1.35 -23.95
CA TYR A 111 10.47 -0.90 -22.81
C TYR A 111 11.21 0.17 -22.00
N LEU A 112 12.47 -0.07 -21.62
CA LEU A 112 13.26 0.87 -20.84
C LEU A 112 13.46 2.21 -21.57
N GLN A 113 13.72 2.17 -22.87
CA GLN A 113 13.86 3.39 -23.68
C GLN A 113 12.56 4.20 -23.76
N LYS A 114 11.43 3.51 -23.98
CA LYS A 114 10.10 4.13 -24.07
C LYS A 114 9.67 4.77 -22.76
N ASN A 115 9.96 4.11 -21.65
CA ASN A 115 9.48 4.48 -20.31
C ASN A 115 10.54 5.20 -19.47
N LYS A 116 11.66 5.65 -20.05
CA LYS A 116 12.81 6.20 -19.31
C LYS A 116 12.45 7.23 -18.24
N LYS A 117 11.42 8.06 -18.47
CA LYS A 117 10.98 9.12 -17.55
C LYS A 117 10.19 8.63 -16.35
N THR A 118 9.68 7.43 -16.42
CA THR A 118 8.77 6.84 -15.41
C THR A 118 9.34 5.58 -14.76
N LEU A 119 10.55 5.15 -15.14
CA LEU A 119 11.21 4.00 -14.53
C LEU A 119 11.40 4.21 -13.03
N HIS A 120 11.39 3.12 -12.29
CA HIS A 120 11.78 3.14 -10.89
C HIS A 120 13.19 3.76 -10.74
N PRO A 121 13.42 4.66 -9.76
CA PRO A 121 14.71 5.38 -9.65
C PRO A 121 15.93 4.46 -9.63
N GLN A 122 15.89 3.35 -8.91
CA GLN A 122 17.01 2.39 -8.86
C GLN A 122 17.23 1.68 -10.20
N MET A 123 16.15 1.39 -10.97
CA MET A 123 16.28 0.82 -12.30
C MET A 123 16.93 1.82 -13.28
N LEU A 124 16.47 3.06 -13.22
CA LEU A 124 17.03 4.14 -14.04
C LEU A 124 18.51 4.38 -13.73
N GLU A 125 18.86 4.54 -12.45
CA GLU A 125 20.24 4.73 -11.98
C GLU A 125 21.14 3.58 -12.44
N LYS A 126 20.67 2.34 -12.28
CA LYS A 126 21.40 1.14 -12.68
C LYS A 126 21.73 1.15 -14.18
N TRP A 127 20.76 1.48 -15.02
CA TRP A 127 20.94 1.56 -16.46
C TRP A 127 21.80 2.76 -16.88
N GLU A 128 21.61 3.93 -16.27
CA GLU A 128 22.39 5.15 -16.57
C GLU A 128 23.85 5.02 -16.13
N SER A 129 24.14 4.30 -15.07
CA SER A 129 25.52 4.05 -14.60
C SER A 129 26.40 3.37 -15.66
N GLN A 130 25.78 2.68 -16.63
CA GLN A 130 26.43 2.03 -17.75
C GLN A 130 26.27 2.81 -19.08
N GLY A 131 25.92 4.09 -19.01
CA GLY A 131 25.74 4.97 -20.16
C GLY A 131 24.44 4.76 -20.94
N SER A 132 23.42 4.18 -20.33
CA SER A 132 22.11 3.88 -20.96
C SER A 132 22.27 3.12 -22.28
N LYS A 133 23.11 2.09 -22.29
CA LYS A 133 23.33 1.25 -23.47
C LYS A 133 22.03 0.66 -23.97
N LYS A 134 21.85 0.62 -25.29
CA LYS A 134 20.61 0.15 -25.94
C LYS A 134 20.65 -1.33 -26.32
N GLN A 135 21.82 -1.95 -26.24
CA GLN A 135 22.07 -3.36 -26.53
C GLN A 135 23.35 -3.83 -25.85
N GLY A 136 23.51 -5.10 -25.65
CA GLY A 136 24.66 -5.75 -25.03
C GLY A 136 24.20 -6.89 -24.13
N THR A 137 25.17 -7.58 -23.53
CA THR A 137 24.90 -8.58 -22.50
C THR A 137 24.37 -7.90 -21.23
N TRP A 138 23.82 -8.68 -20.31
CA TRP A 138 23.31 -8.16 -19.04
C TRP A 138 24.36 -7.32 -18.28
N GLN A 139 25.61 -7.81 -18.23
CA GLN A 139 26.69 -7.10 -17.56
C GLN A 139 27.14 -5.83 -18.32
N GLU A 140 27.11 -5.84 -19.63
CA GLU A 140 27.44 -4.64 -20.42
C GLU A 140 26.39 -3.55 -20.27
N VAL A 141 25.12 -3.91 -20.14
CA VAL A 141 23.99 -2.96 -20.06
C VAL A 141 23.77 -2.46 -18.64
N PHE A 142 23.92 -3.33 -17.62
CA PHE A 142 23.57 -3.01 -16.24
C PHE A 142 24.75 -3.07 -15.25
N GLY A 143 25.97 -3.42 -15.71
CA GLY A 143 27.15 -3.58 -14.87
C GLY A 143 27.34 -5.00 -14.32
N ALA A 144 28.55 -5.32 -13.89
CA ALA A 144 28.93 -6.64 -13.41
C ALA A 144 28.84 -6.73 -11.87
N ASP A 145 27.64 -6.86 -11.34
CA ASP A 145 27.39 -7.03 -9.91
C ASP A 145 26.14 -7.88 -9.63
N ILE A 146 25.92 -8.18 -8.37
CA ILE A 146 24.82 -9.04 -7.89
C ILE A 146 23.42 -8.48 -8.21
N TYR A 147 23.26 -7.17 -8.36
CA TYR A 147 21.97 -6.56 -8.75
C TYR A 147 21.65 -6.84 -10.22
N THR A 148 22.67 -6.96 -11.06
CA THR A 148 22.49 -7.41 -12.47
C THR A 148 22.07 -8.87 -12.54
N ASP A 149 22.59 -9.72 -11.67
CA ASP A 149 22.15 -11.10 -11.52
C ASP A 149 20.67 -11.16 -11.15
N GLU A 150 20.23 -10.30 -10.23
CA GLU A 150 18.82 -10.20 -9.81
C GLU A 150 17.91 -9.70 -10.96
N LEU A 151 18.33 -8.67 -11.71
CA LEU A 151 17.56 -8.18 -12.87
C LEU A 151 17.35 -9.28 -13.93
N PHE A 152 18.42 -10.04 -14.22
CA PHE A 152 18.35 -11.18 -15.13
C PHE A 152 17.33 -12.23 -14.63
N MET A 153 17.42 -12.60 -13.38
CA MET A 153 16.53 -13.61 -12.84
C MET A 153 15.09 -13.14 -12.76
N ALA A 154 14.85 -11.86 -12.41
CA ALA A 154 13.53 -11.24 -12.39
C ALA A 154 12.85 -11.28 -13.78
N TRP A 155 13.61 -11.02 -14.84
CA TRP A 155 13.11 -11.15 -16.21
C TRP A 155 12.64 -12.57 -16.50
N HIS A 156 13.42 -13.57 -16.14
CA HIS A 156 13.07 -14.96 -16.43
C HIS A 156 11.92 -15.48 -15.57
N TYR A 157 11.82 -15.07 -14.33
CA TYR A 157 10.64 -15.36 -13.50
C TYR A 157 9.38 -14.66 -14.06
N ALA A 158 9.47 -13.39 -14.43
CA ALA A 158 8.36 -12.68 -15.05
C ALA A 158 7.90 -13.40 -16.34
N ARG A 159 8.83 -13.84 -17.20
CA ARG A 159 8.49 -14.60 -18.42
C ARG A 159 7.90 -15.97 -18.14
N TYR A 160 8.33 -16.64 -17.08
CA TYR A 160 7.72 -17.90 -16.65
C TYR A 160 6.27 -17.70 -16.24
N VAL A 161 6.01 -16.74 -15.38
CA VAL A 161 4.66 -16.40 -14.89
C VAL A 161 3.78 -15.88 -16.03
N GLU A 162 4.33 -15.08 -16.94
CA GLU A 162 3.62 -14.61 -18.14
C GLU A 162 3.06 -15.76 -18.97
N ARG A 163 3.88 -16.79 -19.21
CA ARG A 163 3.44 -17.97 -19.96
C ARG A 163 2.31 -18.72 -19.24
N MET A 164 2.36 -18.80 -17.91
CA MET A 164 1.26 -19.37 -17.10
C MET A 164 -0.01 -18.52 -17.23
N ALA A 165 0.11 -17.20 -17.10
CA ALA A 165 -1.01 -16.28 -17.24
C ALA A 165 -1.67 -16.39 -18.63
N GLN A 166 -0.87 -16.42 -19.70
CA GLN A 166 -1.37 -16.56 -21.07
C GLN A 166 -2.18 -17.86 -21.26
N SER A 167 -1.73 -18.98 -20.67
CA SER A 167 -2.41 -20.25 -20.84
C SER A 167 -3.81 -20.29 -20.24
N VAL A 168 -4.10 -19.47 -19.22
CA VAL A 168 -5.37 -19.51 -18.49
C VAL A 168 -6.33 -18.35 -18.84
N ARG A 169 -5.86 -17.30 -19.51
CA ARG A 169 -6.70 -16.15 -19.88
C ARG A 169 -7.91 -16.54 -20.75
N SER A 170 -7.77 -17.53 -21.63
CA SER A 170 -8.88 -18.03 -22.45
C SER A 170 -9.81 -18.98 -21.68
N ILE A 171 -9.33 -19.57 -20.58
CA ILE A 171 -10.11 -20.50 -19.73
C ILE A 171 -11.03 -19.68 -18.81
N TYR A 172 -10.44 -18.82 -18.01
CA TYR A 172 -11.16 -17.95 -17.07
C TYR A 172 -10.47 -16.60 -16.94
N ASN A 173 -11.04 -15.56 -17.56
CA ASN A 173 -10.45 -14.22 -17.59
C ASN A 173 -10.82 -13.43 -16.34
N ILE A 174 -10.13 -13.72 -15.23
CA ILE A 174 -10.22 -12.98 -13.97
C ILE A 174 -8.86 -12.35 -13.64
N PRO A 175 -8.79 -11.33 -12.77
CA PRO A 175 -7.53 -10.71 -12.36
C PRO A 175 -6.51 -11.72 -11.84
N LEU A 176 -5.27 -11.58 -12.30
CA LEU A 176 -4.12 -12.39 -11.89
C LEU A 176 -3.08 -11.50 -11.21
N TYR A 177 -2.51 -11.96 -10.12
CA TYR A 177 -1.45 -11.24 -9.44
C TYR A 177 -0.29 -12.13 -8.99
N VAL A 178 0.82 -11.50 -8.69
CA VAL A 178 2.02 -12.12 -8.12
C VAL A 178 2.45 -11.35 -6.90
N ASN A 179 2.80 -12.04 -5.82
CA ASN A 179 3.27 -11.44 -4.58
C ASN A 179 4.79 -11.57 -4.41
N ALA A 180 5.37 -10.65 -3.64
CA ALA A 180 6.79 -10.63 -3.32
C ALA A 180 7.01 -10.71 -1.82
N ALA A 181 7.86 -11.64 -1.38
CA ALA A 181 8.56 -11.51 -0.11
C ALA A 181 9.49 -10.29 -0.20
N MET A 182 9.36 -9.37 0.75
CA MET A 182 10.05 -8.08 0.69
C MET A 182 11.57 -8.22 0.84
N ASN A 183 12.30 -7.35 0.15
CA ASN A 183 13.72 -7.17 0.37
C ASN A 183 13.95 -6.39 1.66
N SER A 184 14.24 -7.09 2.74
CA SER A 184 14.54 -6.49 4.05
C SER A 184 15.66 -5.43 3.94
N ARG A 185 15.52 -4.35 4.71
CA ARG A 185 16.49 -3.26 4.74
C ARG A 185 17.91 -3.78 5.05
N ASN A 186 18.92 -3.19 4.40
CA ASN A 186 20.34 -3.55 4.53
C ASN A 186 20.72 -4.96 4.06
N ARG A 187 19.85 -5.63 3.30
CA ARG A 187 20.18 -6.88 2.62
C ARG A 187 20.41 -6.66 1.14
N LYS A 188 21.22 -7.50 0.54
CA LYS A 188 21.49 -7.54 -0.90
C LYS A 188 20.88 -8.80 -1.53
N PRO A 189 20.72 -8.83 -2.85
CA PRO A 189 20.25 -10.00 -3.56
C PRO A 189 20.95 -11.29 -3.14
N GLY A 190 20.19 -12.37 -2.98
CA GLY A 190 20.65 -13.64 -2.41
C GLY A 190 20.51 -13.76 -0.88
N GLU A 191 20.32 -12.65 -0.18
CA GLU A 191 20.07 -12.62 1.27
C GLU A 191 18.56 -12.47 1.61
N TYR A 192 17.74 -12.30 0.61
CA TYR A 192 16.27 -12.28 0.65
C TYR A 192 15.75 -13.03 -0.60
N PRO A 193 14.48 -13.43 -0.66
CA PRO A 193 13.87 -13.98 -1.88
C PRO A 193 13.98 -12.98 -3.03
N SER A 194 15.02 -13.15 -3.85
CA SER A 194 15.42 -12.19 -4.88
C SER A 194 14.70 -12.44 -6.19
N ALA A 195 14.58 -11.39 -7.01
CA ALA A 195 14.02 -11.48 -8.36
C ALA A 195 12.49 -11.68 -8.43
N GLY A 196 11.78 -11.76 -7.31
CA GLY A 196 10.31 -11.65 -7.29
C GLY A 196 9.85 -10.26 -7.71
N PRO A 197 8.53 -9.97 -7.70
CA PRO A 197 7.98 -8.67 -8.09
C PRO A 197 8.25 -7.60 -7.02
N LEU A 198 9.52 -7.39 -6.67
CA LEU A 198 9.99 -6.38 -5.75
C LEU A 198 9.86 -4.97 -6.34
N ALA A 199 9.69 -3.98 -5.50
CA ALA A 199 9.45 -2.60 -5.95
C ALA A 199 10.50 -2.09 -6.95
N HIS A 200 11.78 -2.36 -6.72
CA HIS A 200 12.87 -1.94 -7.62
C HIS A 200 12.97 -2.75 -8.93
N LEU A 201 12.23 -3.86 -9.02
CA LEU A 201 12.13 -4.73 -10.19
C LEU A 201 10.80 -4.57 -10.94
N ILE A 202 9.95 -3.63 -10.51
CA ILE A 202 8.59 -3.46 -11.04
C ILE A 202 8.59 -3.23 -12.56
N ASP A 203 9.58 -2.51 -13.10
CA ASP A 203 9.73 -2.28 -14.54
C ASP A 203 10.00 -3.58 -15.31
N ILE A 204 10.84 -4.46 -14.76
CA ILE A 204 11.16 -5.76 -15.34
C ILE A 204 9.92 -6.64 -15.37
N TRP A 205 9.18 -6.68 -14.27
CA TRP A 205 7.96 -7.48 -14.15
C TRP A 205 6.84 -6.97 -15.06
N HIS A 206 6.59 -5.66 -15.13
CA HIS A 206 5.60 -5.10 -16.06
C HIS A 206 5.94 -5.37 -17.53
N CYS A 207 7.22 -5.32 -17.89
CA CYS A 207 7.65 -5.66 -19.24
C CYS A 207 7.56 -7.17 -19.49
N GLY A 208 8.03 -7.99 -18.56
CA GLY A 208 8.16 -9.44 -18.72
C GLY A 208 6.85 -10.21 -18.57
N ALA A 209 5.88 -9.68 -17.82
CA ALA A 209 4.62 -10.33 -17.51
C ALA A 209 3.40 -9.39 -17.73
N PRO A 210 3.15 -8.93 -18.97
CA PRO A 210 2.09 -7.97 -19.27
C PRO A 210 0.66 -8.51 -19.04
N ASN A 211 0.48 -9.82 -18.91
CA ASN A 211 -0.81 -10.43 -18.56
C ASN A 211 -1.04 -10.60 -17.04
N ILE A 212 -0.13 -10.10 -16.20
CA ILE A 212 -0.34 -9.98 -14.77
C ILE A 212 -0.93 -8.60 -14.49
N ASP A 213 -2.08 -8.56 -13.82
CA ASP A 213 -2.85 -7.34 -13.58
C ASP A 213 -2.26 -6.48 -12.46
N LEU A 214 -1.63 -7.12 -11.47
CA LEU A 214 -1.00 -6.40 -10.35
C LEU A 214 0.15 -7.18 -9.71
N LEU A 215 1.10 -6.41 -9.19
CA LEU A 215 2.25 -6.88 -8.43
C LEU A 215 2.06 -6.44 -6.99
N ALA A 216 2.15 -7.36 -6.04
CA ALA A 216 1.70 -7.15 -4.68
C ALA A 216 2.80 -7.39 -3.64
N PRO A 217 2.94 -6.54 -2.59
CA PRO A 217 3.90 -6.75 -1.51
C PRO A 217 3.32 -7.57 -0.36
N ASP A 218 4.10 -8.48 0.22
CA ASP A 218 3.82 -9.10 1.51
C ASP A 218 4.57 -8.31 2.60
N LEU A 219 3.82 -7.54 3.40
CA LEU A 219 4.37 -6.51 4.27
C LEU A 219 4.59 -7.03 5.71
N TYR A 220 5.78 -7.50 5.97
CA TYR A 220 6.21 -7.92 7.32
C TYR A 220 7.24 -6.98 7.93
N ASP A 221 7.82 -6.08 7.14
CA ASP A 221 8.83 -5.12 7.55
C ASP A 221 8.23 -3.80 8.09
N ASN A 222 9.03 -3.05 8.83
CA ASN A 222 8.70 -1.68 9.25
C ASN A 222 8.75 -0.71 8.06
N GLY A 223 8.14 0.48 8.22
CA GLY A 223 8.11 1.50 7.17
C GLY A 223 6.97 1.29 6.18
N PHE A 224 5.80 0.98 6.70
CA PHE A 224 4.57 0.70 5.95
C PHE A 224 4.30 1.73 4.84
N THR A 225 4.31 3.03 5.16
CA THR A 225 4.01 4.11 4.21
C THR A 225 5.00 4.18 3.05
N ASP A 226 6.29 3.94 3.32
CA ASP A 226 7.33 3.93 2.29
C ASP A 226 7.16 2.76 1.33
N TRP A 227 6.81 1.58 1.85
CA TRP A 227 6.63 0.39 1.04
C TRP A 227 5.40 0.49 0.13
N VAL A 228 4.24 0.88 0.67
CA VAL A 228 3.02 0.99 -0.14
C VAL A 228 3.14 2.02 -1.25
N ALA A 229 3.84 3.14 -0.99
CA ALA A 229 4.08 4.15 -2.01
C ALA A 229 4.92 3.62 -3.19
N LYS A 230 5.90 2.74 -2.94
CA LYS A 230 6.75 2.15 -3.98
C LYS A 230 5.97 1.21 -4.92
N TYR A 231 4.93 0.54 -4.42
CA TYR A 231 4.10 -0.37 -5.23
C TYR A 231 3.01 0.35 -6.04
N LYS A 232 2.83 1.65 -5.85
CA LYS A 232 1.87 2.47 -6.63
C LYS A 232 2.43 3.00 -7.97
N LEU A 233 3.63 2.58 -8.37
CA LEU A 233 4.24 2.97 -9.64
C LEU A 233 3.53 2.34 -10.84
N HIS A 234 3.61 3.02 -11.98
CA HIS A 234 3.13 2.53 -13.30
C HIS A 234 1.65 2.14 -13.35
N ASN A 235 0.80 2.82 -12.56
CA ASN A 235 -0.62 2.47 -12.43
C ASN A 235 -0.85 1.05 -11.87
N ASN A 236 0.14 0.46 -11.20
CA ASN A 236 -0.03 -0.80 -10.50
C ASN A 236 -1.09 -0.62 -9.40
N PRO A 237 -2.22 -1.34 -9.45
CA PRO A 237 -3.21 -1.27 -8.37
C PRO A 237 -2.60 -1.78 -7.08
N LEU A 238 -2.74 -1.01 -5.99
CA LEU A 238 -2.20 -1.44 -4.70
C LEU A 238 -3.12 -2.50 -4.08
N PHE A 239 -2.58 -3.69 -3.91
CA PHE A 239 -3.15 -4.79 -3.15
C PHE A 239 -2.10 -5.34 -2.20
N ILE A 240 -2.46 -5.57 -0.95
CA ILE A 240 -1.56 -6.14 0.08
C ILE A 240 -2.13 -7.50 0.48
N PRO A 241 -1.70 -8.60 -0.17
CA PRO A 241 -2.23 -9.93 0.09
C PRO A 241 -1.84 -10.47 1.46
N GLU A 242 -0.69 -10.04 1.96
CA GLU A 242 -0.20 -10.41 3.29
C GLU A 242 0.37 -9.19 4.02
N ILE A 243 -0.04 -8.99 5.26
CA ILE A 243 0.59 -8.05 6.18
C ILE A 243 0.66 -8.67 7.58
N LYS A 244 1.76 -8.39 8.30
CA LYS A 244 1.88 -8.82 9.69
C LYS A 244 0.66 -8.36 10.50
N LEU A 245 -0.02 -9.31 11.16
CA LEU A 245 -1.19 -9.03 11.99
C LEU A 245 -0.81 -8.13 13.18
N THR A 246 -1.43 -6.96 13.25
CA THR A 246 -1.33 -5.99 14.36
C THR A 246 -2.63 -5.22 14.52
N ASP A 247 -2.85 -4.61 15.69
CA ASP A 247 -4.01 -3.74 15.93
C ASP A 247 -4.05 -2.50 15.02
N ASN A 248 -2.87 -2.07 14.53
CA ASN A 248 -2.75 -0.92 13.62
C ASN A 248 -3.28 -1.20 12.22
N ASN A 249 -3.49 -2.46 11.83
CA ASN A 249 -3.94 -2.79 10.46
C ASN A 249 -5.29 -2.17 10.12
N GLY A 250 -6.12 -1.91 11.14
CA GLY A 250 -7.38 -1.22 10.94
C GLY A 250 -7.22 0.19 10.37
N VAL A 251 -6.40 1.02 11.00
CA VAL A 251 -6.15 2.39 10.54
C VAL A 251 -5.30 2.45 9.27
N ARG A 252 -4.39 1.49 9.09
CA ARG A 252 -3.59 1.32 7.87
C ARG A 252 -4.47 1.02 6.66
N ALA A 253 -5.54 0.23 6.84
CA ALA A 253 -6.50 -0.03 5.78
C ALA A 253 -7.19 1.27 5.31
N PHE A 254 -7.70 2.09 6.23
CA PHE A 254 -8.26 3.39 5.88
C PHE A 254 -7.25 4.27 5.12
N TYR A 255 -6.01 4.32 5.61
CA TYR A 255 -4.96 5.10 4.96
C TYR A 255 -4.74 4.69 3.49
N ILE A 256 -4.53 3.40 3.21
CA ILE A 256 -4.23 2.96 1.85
C ILE A 256 -5.41 3.11 0.89
N PHE A 257 -6.64 2.94 1.37
CA PHE A 257 -7.82 3.20 0.56
C PHE A 257 -7.93 4.68 0.20
N GLY A 258 -7.68 5.57 1.16
CA GLY A 258 -7.78 7.02 0.95
C GLY A 258 -6.60 7.64 0.21
N GLU A 259 -5.37 7.18 0.43
CA GLU A 259 -4.16 7.77 -0.15
C GLU A 259 -3.74 7.12 -1.47
N HIS A 260 -3.93 5.81 -1.57
CA HIS A 260 -3.40 5.03 -2.68
C HIS A 260 -4.46 4.38 -3.55
N ASP A 261 -5.74 4.61 -3.29
CA ASP A 261 -6.84 3.93 -3.99
C ASP A 261 -6.66 2.39 -3.97
N ALA A 262 -6.18 1.85 -2.85
CA ALA A 262 -5.91 0.42 -2.73
C ALA A 262 -7.18 -0.41 -2.93
N ILE A 263 -7.02 -1.64 -3.42
CA ILE A 263 -8.14 -2.55 -3.66
C ILE A 263 -8.33 -3.57 -2.54
N GLY A 264 -7.32 -3.75 -1.68
CA GLY A 264 -7.45 -4.67 -0.54
C GLY A 264 -6.21 -4.73 0.34
N ILE A 265 -6.42 -5.27 1.55
CA ILE A 265 -5.38 -5.59 2.54
C ILE A 265 -5.81 -6.81 3.34
N SER A 266 -4.91 -7.77 3.52
CA SER A 266 -5.19 -9.03 4.22
C SER A 266 -4.16 -9.27 5.33
N PRO A 267 -4.50 -9.02 6.59
CA PRO A 267 -3.66 -9.43 7.72
C PRO A 267 -3.50 -10.96 7.75
N PHE A 268 -2.25 -11.42 7.79
CA PHE A 268 -1.94 -12.85 7.79
C PHE A 268 -2.45 -13.52 9.08
N SER A 269 -3.08 -14.69 8.94
CA SER A 269 -3.70 -15.42 10.06
C SER A 269 -4.75 -14.60 10.85
N ILE A 270 -5.55 -13.81 10.14
CA ILE A 270 -6.57 -12.92 10.75
C ILE A 270 -7.54 -13.68 11.67
N GLU A 271 -7.83 -14.96 11.34
CA GLU A 271 -8.68 -15.86 12.13
C GLU A 271 -8.13 -16.14 13.53
N GLY A 272 -6.81 -16.07 13.73
CA GLY A 272 -6.16 -16.21 15.04
C GLY A 272 -6.00 -14.91 15.82
N GLY A 273 -6.36 -13.79 15.23
CA GLY A 273 -5.97 -12.47 15.74
C GLY A 273 -7.01 -11.76 16.60
N SER A 274 -8.27 -12.17 16.62
CA SER A 274 -9.29 -11.41 17.35
C SER A 274 -10.60 -12.14 17.56
N ASP A 275 -10.71 -12.78 18.69
CA ASP A 275 -11.99 -13.34 19.17
C ASP A 275 -12.92 -12.28 19.81
N SER A 276 -12.40 -11.06 20.02
CA SER A 276 -13.18 -9.99 20.66
C SER A 276 -13.89 -9.12 19.63
N PRO A 277 -15.24 -9.01 19.72
CA PRO A 277 -16.01 -8.07 18.89
C PRO A 277 -15.60 -6.61 19.06
N ASN A 278 -14.88 -6.31 20.15
CA ASN A 278 -14.43 -4.96 20.51
C ASN A 278 -12.96 -4.69 20.14
N SER A 279 -12.26 -5.64 19.51
CA SER A 279 -10.89 -5.38 19.08
C SER A 279 -10.84 -4.26 18.03
N PRO A 280 -9.77 -3.48 17.97
CA PRO A 280 -9.59 -2.43 16.96
C PRO A 280 -9.79 -2.96 15.53
N LEU A 281 -9.27 -4.15 15.25
CA LEU A 281 -9.37 -4.78 13.94
C LEU A 281 -10.81 -5.09 13.54
N VAL A 282 -11.59 -5.73 14.43
CA VAL A 282 -13.01 -6.05 14.16
C VAL A 282 -13.84 -4.78 13.98
N LYS A 283 -13.64 -3.78 14.82
CA LYS A 283 -14.31 -2.48 14.69
C LYS A 283 -13.98 -1.81 13.35
N SER A 284 -12.69 -1.82 12.95
CA SER A 284 -12.25 -1.22 11.69
C SER A 284 -12.88 -1.88 10.48
N TYR A 285 -12.91 -3.22 10.44
CA TYR A 285 -13.53 -3.97 9.32
C TYR A 285 -15.04 -3.74 9.24
N ARG A 286 -15.73 -3.62 10.39
CA ARG A 286 -17.14 -3.28 10.41
C ARG A 286 -17.39 -1.89 9.81
N THR A 287 -16.61 -0.90 10.24
CA THR A 287 -16.71 0.48 9.73
C THR A 287 -16.30 0.57 8.26
N LEU A 288 -15.26 -0.16 7.84
CA LEU A 288 -14.87 -0.24 6.42
C LEU A 288 -15.98 -0.84 5.56
N LYS A 289 -16.64 -1.91 6.04
CA LYS A 289 -17.77 -2.52 5.33
C LYS A 289 -18.90 -1.50 5.11
N GLU A 290 -19.22 -0.71 6.12
CA GLU A 290 -20.21 0.37 6.01
C GLU A 290 -19.75 1.50 5.07
N PHE A 291 -18.44 1.80 5.03
CA PHE A 291 -17.87 2.85 4.21
C PHE A 291 -17.65 2.43 2.74
N MET A 292 -17.69 1.13 2.45
CA MET A 292 -17.38 0.56 1.12
C MET A 292 -18.14 1.20 -0.05
N PRO A 293 -19.45 1.53 0.03
CA PRO A 293 -20.15 2.16 -1.09
C PRO A 293 -19.55 3.51 -1.49
N LEU A 294 -19.06 4.30 -0.52
CA LEU A 294 -18.37 5.56 -0.81
C LEU A 294 -16.96 5.31 -1.35
N LEU A 295 -16.22 4.36 -0.80
CA LEU A 295 -14.91 3.98 -1.35
C LEU A 295 -15.03 3.60 -2.82
N ALA A 296 -15.93 2.68 -3.17
CA ALA A 296 -16.16 2.25 -4.55
C ALA A 296 -16.58 3.41 -5.48
N LYS A 297 -17.40 4.32 -4.96
CA LYS A 297 -17.88 5.49 -5.73
C LYS A 297 -16.78 6.51 -6.02
N TYR A 298 -15.85 6.72 -5.09
CA TYR A 298 -14.86 7.82 -5.16
C TYR A 298 -13.43 7.35 -5.46
N GLN A 299 -13.16 6.05 -5.44
CA GLN A 299 -11.85 5.48 -5.78
C GLN A 299 -11.40 5.92 -7.17
N GLY A 300 -10.14 6.28 -7.31
CA GLY A 300 -9.54 6.76 -8.56
C GLY A 300 -9.95 8.17 -8.99
N LYS A 301 -10.80 8.88 -8.22
CA LYS A 301 -11.31 10.22 -8.58
C LYS A 301 -10.55 11.37 -7.92
N GLY A 302 -9.54 11.08 -7.10
CA GLY A 302 -8.73 12.10 -6.40
C GLY A 302 -9.48 12.86 -5.29
N ALA A 303 -10.69 12.43 -4.94
CA ALA A 303 -11.53 13.05 -3.91
C ALA A 303 -11.16 12.64 -2.48
N MET A 304 -10.36 11.60 -2.33
CA MET A 304 -9.94 11.03 -1.05
C MET A 304 -8.51 11.42 -0.70
N LYS A 305 -8.23 11.53 0.60
CA LYS A 305 -6.90 11.62 1.19
C LYS A 305 -6.81 10.66 2.36
N GLY A 306 -5.77 9.84 2.37
CA GLY A 306 -5.47 8.95 3.47
C GLY A 306 -4.67 9.67 4.55
N LEU A 307 -4.99 9.38 5.79
CA LEU A 307 -4.33 9.93 6.98
C LEU A 307 -3.75 8.77 7.78
N LEU A 308 -2.48 8.90 8.17
CA LEU A 308 -1.83 7.94 9.08
C LEU A 308 -0.81 8.69 9.93
N PHE A 309 -0.94 8.53 11.24
CA PHE A 309 -0.16 9.25 12.24
C PHE A 309 0.36 8.28 13.31
N ASP A 310 1.52 8.61 13.83
CA ASP A 310 2.17 7.96 14.97
C ASP A 310 2.88 9.02 15.85
N GLN A 311 3.75 8.57 16.76
CA GLN A 311 4.51 9.47 17.63
C GLN A 311 5.57 10.31 16.90
N GLU A 312 6.04 9.86 15.74
CA GLU A 312 7.05 10.57 14.94
C GLU A 312 6.37 11.46 13.90
N ASN A 313 5.34 10.95 13.25
CA ASN A 313 4.57 11.64 12.21
C ASN A 313 3.20 12.05 12.77
N LYS A 314 3.19 13.13 13.53
CA LYS A 314 2.02 13.55 14.34
C LYS A 314 0.98 14.34 13.57
N GLU A 315 1.37 15.00 12.47
CA GLU A 315 0.54 15.99 11.78
C GLU A 315 0.81 15.98 10.27
N ARG A 316 -0.25 16.27 9.51
CA ARG A 316 -0.19 16.53 8.06
C ARG A 316 -1.09 17.71 7.72
N ILE A 317 -0.56 18.68 6.97
CA ILE A 317 -1.33 19.81 6.44
C ILE A 317 -1.68 19.52 4.98
N LEU A 318 -2.95 19.66 4.66
CA LEU A 318 -3.49 19.54 3.30
C LEU A 318 -4.01 20.90 2.85
N TYR A 319 -3.85 21.19 1.56
CA TYR A 319 -4.49 22.32 0.92
C TYR A 319 -5.47 21.80 -0.12
N GLN A 320 -6.74 22.19 0.02
CA GLN A 320 -7.78 21.75 -0.90
C GLN A 320 -8.75 22.92 -1.15
N ASP A 321 -8.90 23.29 -2.42
CA ASP A 321 -9.54 24.55 -2.81
C ASP A 321 -8.89 25.75 -2.09
N ASP A 322 -9.69 26.53 -1.35
CA ASP A 322 -9.23 27.65 -0.55
C ASP A 322 -9.09 27.32 0.97
N LEU A 323 -9.12 26.03 1.30
CA LEU A 323 -8.97 25.55 2.67
C LEU A 323 -7.56 25.05 2.94
N LYS A 324 -7.07 25.38 4.13
CA LYS A 324 -5.99 24.70 4.84
C LYS A 324 -6.62 23.73 5.82
N ILE A 325 -6.29 22.46 5.71
CA ILE A 325 -6.83 21.39 6.54
C ILE A 325 -5.68 20.79 7.34
N THR A 326 -5.71 20.98 8.66
CA THR A 326 -4.70 20.42 9.57
C THR A 326 -5.23 19.12 10.14
N CYS A 327 -4.54 18.01 9.83
CA CYS A 327 -4.89 16.67 10.27
C CYS A 327 -3.81 16.17 11.21
N ARG A 328 -4.15 15.61 12.38
CA ARG A 328 -3.18 15.18 13.37
C ARG A 328 -3.64 13.99 14.20
N HIS A 329 -2.69 13.34 14.88
CA HIS A 329 -3.00 12.26 15.80
C HIS A 329 -3.82 12.77 17.01
N PHE A 330 -4.78 11.97 17.48
CA PHE A 330 -5.67 12.36 18.60
C PHE A 330 -4.90 12.72 19.87
N PHE A 331 -3.81 12.02 20.18
CA PHE A 331 -2.99 12.29 21.39
C PHE A 331 -2.13 13.55 21.31
N THR A 332 -2.21 14.33 20.25
CA THR A 332 -1.64 15.69 20.20
C THR A 332 -2.51 16.73 20.91
N LEU A 333 -3.72 16.36 21.33
CA LEU A 333 -4.61 17.25 22.06
C LEU A 333 -3.97 17.64 23.41
N PRO A 334 -3.87 18.93 23.73
CA PRO A 334 -3.07 19.42 24.88
C PRO A 334 -3.58 18.92 26.24
N TRP A 335 -4.84 18.57 26.34
CA TRP A 335 -5.44 18.02 27.56
C TRP A 335 -5.36 16.50 27.68
N ASP A 336 -4.90 15.82 26.62
CA ASP A 336 -4.70 14.36 26.71
C ASP A 336 -3.37 14.08 27.42
N ALA A 337 -3.42 13.41 28.56
CA ALA A 337 -2.23 13.11 29.34
C ALA A 337 -1.18 12.32 28.57
N ARG A 338 -1.63 11.51 27.61
CA ARG A 338 -0.75 10.69 26.75
C ARG A 338 0.11 11.51 25.78
N ALA A 339 -0.20 12.79 25.61
CA ALA A 339 0.67 13.72 24.86
C ALA A 339 2.07 13.84 25.48
N THR A 340 2.19 13.68 26.81
CA THR A 340 3.41 13.98 27.57
C THR A 340 3.81 12.95 28.62
N ASP A 341 3.03 11.91 28.89
CA ASP A 341 3.26 10.93 29.94
C ASP A 341 4.27 9.81 29.57
N GLY A 342 4.79 9.82 28.35
CA GLY A 342 5.71 8.79 27.86
C GLY A 342 5.04 7.53 27.32
N SER A 343 3.71 7.52 27.19
CA SER A 343 2.97 6.41 26.60
C SER A 343 3.40 6.19 25.15
N VAL A 344 3.42 4.92 24.72
CA VAL A 344 3.56 4.55 23.32
C VAL A 344 2.21 4.76 22.63
N TRP A 345 2.20 5.52 21.55
CA TRP A 345 0.97 5.77 20.82
C TRP A 345 0.68 4.65 19.82
N PRO A 346 -0.53 4.07 19.82
CA PRO A 346 -0.99 3.31 18.67
C PRO A 346 -1.12 4.25 17.46
N GLU A 347 -1.06 3.70 16.25
CA GLU A 347 -1.30 4.50 15.06
C GLU A 347 -2.75 5.05 15.06
N GLY A 348 -2.91 6.29 14.63
CA GLY A 348 -4.19 6.92 14.29
C GLY A 348 -4.28 7.11 12.78
N GLY A 349 -5.44 6.87 12.18
CA GLY A 349 -5.56 7.04 10.74
C GLY A 349 -6.99 7.01 10.23
N GLY A 350 -7.15 7.45 8.99
CA GLY A 350 -8.48 7.56 8.39
C GLY A 350 -8.47 8.01 6.95
N VAL A 351 -9.68 8.25 6.45
CA VAL A 351 -9.95 8.85 5.14
C VAL A 351 -10.62 10.19 5.34
N LEU A 352 -10.12 11.21 4.67
CA LEU A 352 -10.81 12.46 4.42
C LEU A 352 -11.34 12.42 2.98
N LEU A 353 -12.65 12.35 2.80
CA LEU A 353 -13.34 12.33 1.50
C LEU A 353 -14.10 13.63 1.30
N LYS A 354 -13.83 14.34 0.22
CA LYS A 354 -14.59 15.52 -0.20
C LYS A 354 -15.82 15.09 -1.02
N LEU A 355 -17.01 15.40 -0.53
CA LEU A 355 -18.27 15.13 -1.22
C LEU A 355 -18.68 16.29 -2.16
N ALA A 356 -18.51 17.52 -1.65
CA ALA A 356 -18.88 18.77 -2.34
C ALA A 356 -18.04 19.94 -1.75
N PRO A 357 -18.12 21.14 -2.30
CA PRO A 357 -17.58 22.33 -1.65
C PRO A 357 -18.10 22.43 -0.22
N ASN A 358 -17.19 22.58 0.76
CA ASN A 358 -17.51 22.68 2.20
C ASN A 358 -18.24 21.45 2.80
N GLU A 359 -18.15 20.28 2.16
CA GLU A 359 -18.80 19.06 2.63
C GLU A 359 -17.86 17.86 2.54
N TYR A 360 -17.63 17.19 3.67
CA TYR A 360 -16.63 16.13 3.82
C TYR A 360 -17.19 14.92 4.58
N ILE A 361 -16.60 13.76 4.30
CA ILE A 361 -16.66 12.60 5.19
C ILE A 361 -15.29 12.40 5.82
N VAL A 362 -15.28 12.14 7.12
CA VAL A 362 -14.12 11.71 7.89
C VAL A 362 -14.43 10.32 8.43
N ALA A 363 -13.62 9.33 8.05
CA ALA A 363 -13.79 7.95 8.52
C ALA A 363 -12.46 7.41 9.02
N GLY A 364 -12.45 6.74 10.19
CA GLY A 364 -11.21 6.19 10.77
C GLY A 364 -11.22 6.17 12.28
N SER A 365 -10.02 6.28 12.88
CA SER A 365 -9.80 6.23 14.34
C SER A 365 -8.55 7.02 14.73
N GLY A 366 -8.55 7.65 15.89
CA GLY A 366 -7.36 8.30 16.47
C GLY A 366 -6.93 9.58 15.77
N ILE A 367 -7.85 10.34 15.18
CA ILE A 367 -7.55 11.52 14.36
C ILE A 367 -8.31 12.77 14.82
N VAL A 368 -7.68 13.92 14.58
CA VAL A 368 -8.26 15.27 14.76
C VAL A 368 -8.06 16.05 13.46
N ILE A 369 -9.09 16.77 13.01
CA ILE A 369 -9.05 17.56 11.78
C ILE A 369 -9.61 18.96 12.05
N GLU A 370 -8.86 19.96 11.62
CA GLU A 370 -9.21 21.39 11.69
C GLU A 370 -9.29 21.98 10.29
N PHE A 371 -10.20 22.91 10.09
CA PHE A 371 -10.42 23.58 8.81
C PHE A 371 -10.29 25.09 8.96
N GLU A 372 -9.45 25.68 8.10
CA GLU A 372 -9.21 27.12 8.05
C GLU A 372 -9.21 27.61 6.60
N LYS A 373 -9.53 28.87 6.34
CA LYS A 373 -9.25 29.45 5.01
C LYS A 373 -7.73 29.56 4.81
N ALA A 374 -7.23 29.15 3.66
CA ALA A 374 -5.79 29.23 3.34
C ALA A 374 -5.27 30.67 3.31
N THR A 375 -6.17 31.64 3.08
CA THR A 375 -5.88 33.06 3.09
C THR A 375 -6.05 33.70 4.47
N GLU A 376 -6.48 32.94 5.49
CA GLU A 376 -6.63 33.46 6.85
C GLU A 376 -5.25 33.87 7.39
N ASN A 377 -5.05 35.16 7.58
CA ASN A 377 -3.76 35.66 7.99
C ASN A 377 -3.54 35.45 9.49
N GLN A 378 -2.86 34.36 9.82
CA GLN A 378 -2.46 34.06 11.22
C GLN A 378 -1.32 34.96 11.73
N ALA A 379 -0.88 35.95 10.96
CA ALA A 379 0.19 36.81 11.36
C ALA A 379 -0.19 37.59 12.63
N LYS A 380 0.27 37.10 13.79
CA LYS A 380 0.31 37.79 15.08
C LYS A 380 -0.91 37.72 16.00
N VAL A 381 -1.88 36.86 15.76
CA VAL A 381 -2.76 36.49 16.86
C VAL A 381 -2.00 35.51 17.75
N ARG A 382 -1.85 35.80 19.03
CA ARG A 382 -1.43 34.80 20.01
C ARG A 382 -2.36 33.60 19.82
N ALA A 383 -1.78 32.44 19.63
CA ALA A 383 -2.55 31.22 19.53
C ALA A 383 -3.53 31.16 20.71
N LEU A 384 -4.81 31.14 20.43
CA LEU A 384 -5.78 30.70 21.41
C LEU A 384 -5.43 29.25 21.69
N GLY A 385 -5.36 28.84 22.96
CA GLY A 385 -5.30 27.45 23.33
C GLY A 385 -6.47 26.72 22.69
N GLU A 386 -6.34 25.43 22.50
CA GLU A 386 -7.43 24.59 21.95
C GLU A 386 -8.72 24.67 22.79
N ASP A 387 -8.60 25.07 24.05
CA ASP A 387 -9.70 25.40 24.95
C ASP A 387 -10.39 26.74 24.63
N GLY A 388 -9.86 27.51 23.67
CA GLY A 388 -10.39 28.83 23.28
C GLY A 388 -9.94 30.00 24.15
N PHE A 389 -9.08 29.74 25.13
CA PHE A 389 -8.52 30.80 25.97
C PHE A 389 -7.15 31.23 25.45
N ALA A 390 -6.84 32.52 25.60
CA ALA A 390 -5.51 33.02 25.24
C ALA A 390 -4.45 32.34 26.12
N GLN A 391 -3.45 31.70 25.53
CA GLN A 391 -2.32 31.18 26.28
C GLN A 391 -1.46 32.35 26.76
N THR A 392 -1.45 32.58 28.06
CA THR A 392 -0.50 33.47 28.72
C THR A 392 0.80 32.72 28.92
N GLY A 393 1.80 32.95 28.07
CA GLY A 393 3.11 32.38 28.26
C GLY A 393 3.82 32.97 29.47
N GLY A 394 4.18 32.12 30.43
CA GLY A 394 5.19 32.43 31.43
C GLY A 394 4.69 32.70 32.85
N LYS A 395 5.47 32.24 33.79
CA LYS A 395 5.32 32.40 35.24
C LYS A 395 4.91 33.82 35.64
N GLY A 396 3.71 33.96 36.18
CA GLY A 396 3.21 35.18 36.77
C GLY A 396 1.99 35.68 36.05
N ASP A 397 0.83 35.37 36.60
CA ASP A 397 -0.48 35.84 36.20
C ASP A 397 -0.55 37.36 36.07
N LYS A 398 -0.31 37.85 34.86
CA LYS A 398 -0.89 39.13 34.47
C LYS A 398 -1.89 38.82 33.37
N VAL A 399 -3.16 38.87 33.73
CA VAL A 399 -4.27 38.99 32.80
C VAL A 399 -3.88 40.02 31.75
N ILE A 400 -3.70 39.59 30.52
CA ILE A 400 -3.49 40.51 29.42
C ILE A 400 -4.83 41.18 29.21
N SER A 401 -4.90 42.47 29.65
CA SER A 401 -6.08 43.28 29.46
C SER A 401 -6.46 43.33 27.98
N ASP A 402 -7.75 43.48 27.69
CA ASP A 402 -8.35 43.63 26.36
C ASP A 402 -7.61 44.63 25.43
N ARG A 403 -6.76 45.48 25.94
CA ARG A 403 -5.92 46.41 25.18
C ARG A 403 -4.85 45.73 24.30
N VAL A 404 -4.37 44.57 24.64
CA VAL A 404 -3.37 43.87 23.80
C VAL A 404 -4.02 43.12 22.62
N ILE A 405 -5.31 42.85 22.73
CA ILE A 405 -6.11 42.30 21.64
C ILE A 405 -6.54 43.38 20.65
N SER A 406 -6.63 44.64 21.10
CA SER A 406 -7.15 45.77 20.30
C SER A 406 -6.15 46.36 19.31
N ASP A 407 -4.85 46.18 19.49
CA ASP A 407 -3.87 46.77 18.59
C ASP A 407 -3.61 45.94 17.34
N LYS A 408 -4.51 46.09 16.36
CA LYS A 408 -4.20 45.96 14.92
C LYS A 408 -4.07 44.59 14.32
N VAL A 409 -4.94 43.64 14.58
CA VAL A 409 -5.25 42.64 13.58
C VAL A 409 -6.64 42.88 13.03
N MET A 410 -6.73 43.69 12.01
CA MET A 410 -7.94 43.72 11.18
C MET A 410 -7.99 42.43 10.38
N TRP A 411 -8.84 41.53 10.77
CA TRP A 411 -9.17 40.37 9.96
C TRP A 411 -9.72 40.84 8.61
N LYS A 412 -9.02 40.50 7.54
CA LYS A 412 -9.48 40.75 6.18
C LYS A 412 -9.74 39.42 5.52
N GLY A 413 -10.95 39.18 5.16
CA GLY A 413 -11.34 37.98 4.41
C GLY A 413 -12.40 37.14 5.10
N ALA A 414 -12.81 36.09 4.42
CA ALA A 414 -13.74 35.12 4.94
C ALA A 414 -13.00 34.11 5.82
N ARG A 415 -13.68 33.65 6.85
CA ARG A 415 -13.24 32.57 7.75
C ARG A 415 -14.06 31.30 7.50
N CYS A 416 -13.48 30.18 7.86
CA CYS A 416 -14.14 28.89 7.82
C CYS A 416 -14.54 28.45 9.23
N GLY A 417 -15.75 27.98 9.39
CA GLY A 417 -16.25 27.35 10.61
C GLY A 417 -16.86 25.98 10.33
N ILE A 418 -16.91 25.15 11.35
CA ILE A 418 -17.60 23.85 11.30
C ILE A 418 -19.08 24.07 11.62
N GLY A 419 -19.95 23.85 10.65
CA GLY A 419 -21.40 24.01 10.78
C GLY A 419 -22.08 22.81 11.42
N SER A 420 -21.61 21.60 11.12
CA SER A 420 -22.06 20.37 11.77
C SER A 420 -21.04 19.24 11.62
N VAL A 421 -21.05 18.38 12.64
CA VAL A 421 -20.39 17.07 12.63
C VAL A 421 -21.42 16.06 13.01
N ASP A 422 -21.82 15.22 12.06
CA ASP A 422 -22.87 14.23 12.26
C ASP A 422 -22.28 12.81 12.09
N GLU A 423 -22.46 11.95 13.07
CA GLU A 423 -22.18 10.53 12.90
C GLU A 423 -23.25 9.92 12.01
N VAL A 424 -22.79 9.23 10.96
CA VAL A 424 -23.69 8.70 9.92
C VAL A 424 -23.37 7.23 9.62
N LYS A 425 -24.37 6.56 9.07
CA LYS A 425 -24.23 5.27 8.40
C LYS A 425 -24.28 5.51 6.89
N VAL A 426 -23.40 4.83 6.15
CA VAL A 426 -23.46 4.80 4.69
C VAL A 426 -24.37 3.65 4.25
N ASN A 427 -25.37 3.94 3.44
CA ASN A 427 -26.26 2.94 2.87
C ASN A 427 -25.64 2.28 1.63
N GLU A 428 -26.18 1.16 1.18
CA GLU A 428 -25.66 0.42 0.01
C GLU A 428 -25.65 1.24 -1.29
N ASP A 429 -26.55 2.21 -1.42
CA ASP A 429 -26.59 3.15 -2.57
C ASP A 429 -25.65 4.35 -2.41
N GLY A 430 -24.88 4.41 -1.30
CA GLY A 430 -23.96 5.50 -0.99
C GLY A 430 -24.63 6.75 -0.41
N THR A 431 -25.93 6.71 -0.09
CA THR A 431 -26.61 7.77 0.67
C THR A 431 -26.25 7.68 2.15
N LEU A 432 -26.48 8.76 2.89
CA LEU A 432 -26.13 8.88 4.31
C LEU A 432 -27.39 8.83 5.17
N SER A 433 -27.38 7.96 6.18
CA SER A 433 -28.39 7.93 7.23
C SER A 433 -27.82 8.54 8.50
N TYR A 434 -28.51 9.55 9.04
CA TYR A 434 -28.15 10.22 10.27
C TYR A 434 -28.27 9.30 11.49
N ILE A 435 -27.25 9.30 12.35
CA ILE A 435 -27.26 8.60 13.64
C ILE A 435 -27.42 9.61 14.77
N ARG A 436 -26.47 10.54 14.89
CA ARG A 436 -26.48 11.60 15.92
C ARG A 436 -25.59 12.76 15.54
N ARG A 437 -25.83 13.93 16.10
CA ARG A 437 -24.94 15.07 16.03
C ARG A 437 -23.90 15.02 17.14
N LEU A 438 -22.65 15.26 16.77
CA LEU A 438 -21.58 15.53 17.72
C LEU A 438 -21.55 17.03 18.02
N ASN A 439 -21.50 17.39 19.29
CA ASN A 439 -21.47 18.80 19.73
C ASN A 439 -20.82 18.93 21.11
N GLY A 440 -20.67 20.17 21.59
CA GLY A 440 -20.07 20.45 22.88
C GLY A 440 -18.63 19.93 22.96
N ASP A 441 -18.37 19.01 23.89
CA ASP A 441 -17.04 18.44 24.07
C ASP A 441 -16.65 17.44 22.97
N GLN A 442 -17.60 16.92 22.20
CA GLN A 442 -17.33 15.92 21.17
C GLN A 442 -16.70 16.53 19.90
N ASP A 443 -17.02 17.79 19.58
CA ASP A 443 -16.42 18.55 18.48
C ASP A 443 -15.64 19.77 18.98
N HIS A 444 -15.38 19.81 20.29
CA HIS A 444 -14.74 20.90 20.98
C HIS A 444 -15.38 22.27 20.64
N GLN A 445 -16.70 22.31 20.77
CA GLN A 445 -17.49 23.51 20.50
C GLN A 445 -17.35 24.03 19.05
N GLY A 446 -17.30 23.11 18.09
CA GLY A 446 -17.19 23.42 16.67
C GLY A 446 -15.79 23.83 16.19
N ARG A 447 -14.72 23.51 16.94
CA ARG A 447 -13.35 23.87 16.56
C ARG A 447 -12.65 22.82 15.73
N HIS A 448 -12.95 21.56 15.96
CA HIS A 448 -12.36 20.46 15.19
C HIS A 448 -13.25 19.22 15.12
N VAL A 449 -13.04 18.43 14.11
CA VAL A 449 -13.58 17.08 13.99
C VAL A 449 -12.63 16.11 14.64
N ARG A 450 -13.11 15.18 15.48
CA ARG A 450 -12.24 14.19 16.12
C ARG A 450 -12.89 12.84 16.28
N ILE A 451 -12.07 11.80 16.17
CA ILE A 451 -12.42 10.42 16.46
C ILE A 451 -11.38 9.89 17.44
N SER A 452 -11.81 9.39 18.59
CA SER A 452 -10.91 8.89 19.62
C SER A 452 -10.15 7.64 19.17
N VAL A 453 -8.98 7.39 19.75
CA VAL A 453 -8.21 6.19 19.49
C VAL A 453 -9.00 4.95 19.93
N GLY A 454 -9.11 3.97 19.05
CA GLY A 454 -9.86 2.72 19.28
C GLY A 454 -11.37 2.82 19.02
N ASP A 455 -11.90 4.01 18.77
CA ASP A 455 -13.23 4.22 18.22
C ASP A 455 -13.13 4.35 16.70
N PHE A 456 -14.00 3.64 15.97
CA PHE A 456 -14.08 3.74 14.53
C PHE A 456 -15.42 4.33 14.14
N GLN A 457 -15.43 5.46 13.45
CA GLN A 457 -16.64 6.21 13.12
C GLN A 457 -16.59 6.72 11.68
N ILE A 458 -17.76 7.02 11.14
CA ILE A 458 -17.95 7.76 9.89
C ILE A 458 -18.68 9.05 10.23
N LEU A 459 -18.01 10.18 10.02
CA LEU A 459 -18.51 11.50 10.34
C LEU A 459 -18.76 12.32 9.08
N HIS A 460 -19.96 12.87 8.96
CA HIS A 460 -20.34 13.83 7.92
C HIS A 460 -20.13 15.23 8.44
N VAL A 461 -19.30 16.01 7.75
CA VAL A 461 -18.87 17.36 8.17
C VAL A 461 -19.37 18.37 7.17
N LYS A 462 -20.06 19.39 7.65
CA LYS A 462 -20.44 20.57 6.88
C LYS A 462 -19.74 21.80 7.41
N LEU A 463 -19.09 22.52 6.52
CA LEU A 463 -18.42 23.76 6.82
C LEU A 463 -19.28 24.94 6.39
N TYR A 464 -19.05 26.12 6.98
CA TYR A 464 -19.66 27.36 6.54
C TYR A 464 -18.62 28.48 6.53
N GLU A 465 -18.90 29.48 5.71
CA GLU A 465 -18.09 30.68 5.62
C GLU A 465 -18.75 31.80 6.40
N TYR A 466 -17.94 32.62 7.11
CA TYR A 466 -18.38 33.81 7.78
C TYR A 466 -17.34 34.94 7.68
N LYS A 467 -17.81 36.20 7.81
CA LYS A 467 -16.99 37.43 7.68
C LYS A 467 -17.14 38.27 8.91
#